data_3424ada1a7186da463b26c16b25aa018
#
_entry.id   3424ada1a7186da463b26c16b25aa018
#
_cell.length_a   1.000
_cell.length_b   1.000
_cell.length_c   1.000
_cell.angle_alpha   90.00
_cell.angle_beta   90.00
_cell.angle_gamma   90.00
#
_symmetry.space_group_name_H-M   'P 1'
#
loop_
_entity.id
_entity.type
_entity.pdbx_description
1 polymer ?
#
loop_
_entity_poly.entity_id
_entity_poly.type
_entity_poly.pdbx_seq_one_letter_code
_entity_poly.pdbx_strand_id
1 'polypeptide(L)'
;MRQTLLTVVVLGLVGTLGLFVVQGVPAQEATPAAEVAPLTLESLGSAPSPDAPGMLLVLLRATLAPGAGLPAHVHPGQFIVAVESGTAAYAIVDEEGESGRGRYGTPTATEVITPGPEVLLGPGEWIIEEPGIVHTARNAGDEPLVLLISGLVAADEPLVQLVETDMATPAA
;
A
#
# COMPACT_ATOMS: atom_id res chain seq x y z
N MET A 1 23.48 -51.98 78.92
CA MET A 1 22.79 -51.38 77.83
C MET A 1 22.28 -50.02 78.30
N ARG A 2 22.93 -48.94 77.89
CA ARG A 2 22.60 -47.53 78.22
C ARG A 2 22.10 -46.83 76.98
N GLN A 3 20.84 -46.44 77.01
CA GLN A 3 20.30 -45.60 75.98
C GLN A 3 20.58 -44.15 76.31
N THR A 4 21.28 -43.49 75.42
CA THR A 4 21.57 -42.06 75.50
C THR A 4 20.49 -41.30 74.75
N LEU A 5 19.69 -40.49 75.46
CA LEU A 5 18.71 -39.58 74.86
C LEU A 5 19.47 -38.36 74.28
N LEU A 6 19.30 -38.13 73.00
CA LEU A 6 19.81 -36.95 72.33
C LEU A 6 18.67 -35.91 72.28
N THR A 7 18.83 -34.81 72.99
CA THR A 7 17.88 -33.71 73.01
C THR A 7 18.20 -32.82 71.81
N VAL A 8 17.30 -32.72 70.85
CA VAL A 8 17.43 -31.77 69.69
C VAL A 8 16.73 -30.47 70.09
N VAL A 9 17.51 -29.40 70.17
CA VAL A 9 17.02 -28.03 70.33
C VAL A 9 16.71 -27.50 68.95
N VAL A 10 15.41 -27.24 68.68
CA VAL A 10 14.97 -26.57 67.44
C VAL A 10 14.99 -25.05 67.67
N LEU A 11 15.95 -24.39 67.07
CA LEU A 11 16.00 -22.93 67.02
C LEU A 11 15.02 -22.45 65.98
N GLY A 12 13.94 -21.79 66.36
CA GLY A 12 12.96 -21.19 65.47
C GLY A 12 13.54 -19.94 64.78
N LEU A 13 13.73 -20.00 63.46
CA LEU A 13 14.10 -18.85 62.65
C LEU A 13 12.79 -18.17 62.22
N VAL A 14 12.52 -16.99 62.81
CA VAL A 14 11.39 -16.14 62.39
C VAL A 14 11.80 -15.45 61.10
N GLY A 15 11.39 -16.03 59.95
CA GLY A 15 11.56 -15.40 58.64
C GLY A 15 10.53 -14.29 58.44
N THR A 16 11.00 -13.04 58.35
CA THR A 16 10.15 -11.93 57.91
C THR A 16 9.81 -12.09 56.43
N LEU A 17 8.51 -12.39 56.15
CA LEU A 17 8.00 -12.49 54.81
C LEU A 17 7.93 -11.07 54.19
N GLY A 18 8.95 -10.71 53.40
CA GLY A 18 8.95 -9.47 52.63
C GLY A 18 7.91 -9.55 51.52
N LEU A 19 6.88 -8.72 51.64
CA LEU A 19 5.86 -8.57 50.58
C LEU A 19 6.51 -7.81 49.41
N PHE A 20 6.93 -8.54 48.35
CA PHE A 20 7.33 -7.91 47.10
C PHE A 20 6.06 -7.44 46.38
N VAL A 21 5.82 -6.14 46.40
CA VAL A 21 4.83 -5.50 45.52
C VAL A 21 5.45 -5.49 44.13
N VAL A 22 5.02 -6.39 43.26
CA VAL A 22 5.32 -6.31 41.83
C VAL A 22 4.52 -5.13 41.29
N GLN A 23 5.21 -4.01 41.06
CA GLN A 23 4.62 -2.88 40.31
C GLN A 23 4.37 -3.39 38.90
N GLY A 24 3.07 -3.51 38.54
CA GLY A 24 2.68 -3.84 37.17
C GLY A 24 3.26 -2.80 36.21
N VAL A 25 4.00 -3.24 35.24
CA VAL A 25 4.41 -2.44 34.09
C VAL A 25 3.11 -1.97 33.42
N PRO A 26 2.86 -0.66 33.22
CA PRO A 26 1.69 -0.22 32.49
C PRO A 26 1.71 -0.91 31.12
N ALA A 27 0.62 -1.60 30.78
CA ALA A 27 0.44 -2.13 29.45
C ALA A 27 0.51 -0.95 28.49
N GLN A 28 1.52 -0.94 27.63
CA GLN A 28 1.64 0.02 26.56
C GLN A 28 0.43 -0.22 25.65
N GLU A 29 -0.51 0.72 25.63
CA GLU A 29 -1.65 0.66 24.71
C GLU A 29 -1.04 0.57 23.31
N ALA A 30 -1.30 -0.57 22.63
CA ALA A 30 -0.90 -0.73 21.25
C ALA A 30 -1.59 0.38 20.46
N THR A 31 -0.81 1.27 19.87
CA THR A 31 -1.33 2.24 18.90
C THR A 31 -2.09 1.42 17.86
N PRO A 32 -3.39 1.67 17.62
CA PRO A 32 -4.12 0.95 16.60
C PRO A 32 -3.33 1.09 15.30
N ALA A 33 -3.03 -0.04 14.65
CA ALA A 33 -2.45 -0.03 13.33
C ALA A 33 -3.36 0.85 12.47
N ALA A 34 -2.77 1.82 11.76
CA ALA A 34 -3.52 2.68 10.88
C ALA A 34 -4.32 1.78 9.93
N GLU A 35 -5.65 1.87 10.03
CA GLU A 35 -6.54 1.11 9.16
C GLU A 35 -6.25 1.57 7.74
N VAL A 36 -5.74 0.63 6.91
CA VAL A 36 -5.46 0.95 5.50
C VAL A 36 -6.80 1.25 4.85
N ALA A 37 -6.96 2.47 4.39
CA ALA A 37 -8.20 2.92 3.76
C ALA A 37 -8.50 2.01 2.55
N PRO A 38 -9.75 1.54 2.38
CA PRO A 38 -10.07 0.51 1.40
C PRO A 38 -9.87 0.98 -0.04
N LEU A 39 -9.24 0.12 -0.83
CA LEU A 39 -9.20 0.17 -2.29
C LEU A 39 -9.99 -1.03 -2.80
N THR A 40 -10.93 -0.81 -3.71
CA THR A 40 -11.66 -1.87 -4.40
C THR A 40 -11.38 -1.81 -5.89
N LEU A 41 -11.24 -2.98 -6.51
CA LEU A 41 -11.05 -3.13 -7.96
C LEU A 41 -12.17 -4.02 -8.52
N GLU A 42 -12.96 -3.46 -9.43
CA GLU A 42 -14.04 -4.15 -10.12
C GLU A 42 -13.64 -4.43 -11.56
N SER A 43 -13.76 -5.68 -12.01
CA SER A 43 -13.60 -6.00 -13.43
C SER A 43 -14.93 -5.73 -14.17
N LEU A 44 -14.92 -4.77 -15.07
CA LEU A 44 -16.06 -4.43 -15.92
C LEU A 44 -16.10 -5.26 -17.19
N GLY A 45 -14.94 -5.79 -17.63
CA GLY A 45 -14.84 -6.65 -18.79
C GLY A 45 -13.39 -7.01 -19.12
N SER A 46 -13.22 -8.13 -19.81
CA SER A 46 -11.93 -8.53 -20.38
C SER A 46 -12.12 -9.43 -21.59
N ALA A 47 -11.14 -9.41 -22.49
CA ALA A 47 -11.07 -10.29 -23.64
C ALA A 47 -9.63 -10.57 -24.03
N PRO A 48 -9.31 -11.80 -24.51
CA PRO A 48 -8.02 -12.06 -25.15
C PRO A 48 -7.81 -11.15 -26.36
N SER A 49 -6.60 -10.63 -26.52
CA SER A 49 -6.26 -9.84 -27.71
C SER A 49 -5.87 -10.78 -28.86
N PRO A 50 -6.61 -10.76 -30.01
CA PRO A 50 -6.26 -11.61 -31.15
C PRO A 50 -4.94 -11.19 -31.81
N ASP A 51 -4.58 -9.91 -31.73
CA ASP A 51 -3.38 -9.35 -32.36
C ASP A 51 -2.15 -9.39 -31.43
N ALA A 52 -2.35 -9.72 -30.15
CA ALA A 52 -1.29 -9.87 -29.14
C ALA A 52 -1.50 -11.16 -28.32
N PRO A 53 -1.11 -12.31 -28.82
CA PRO A 53 -1.26 -13.58 -28.10
C PRO A 53 -0.63 -13.56 -26.72
N GLY A 54 -1.34 -14.04 -25.69
CA GLY A 54 -0.93 -13.98 -24.29
C GLY A 54 -1.28 -12.67 -23.57
N MET A 55 -1.93 -11.73 -24.26
CA MET A 55 -2.38 -10.47 -23.68
C MET A 55 -3.92 -10.44 -23.51
N LEU A 56 -4.36 -9.76 -22.48
CA LEU A 56 -5.77 -9.43 -22.23
C LEU A 56 -6.00 -7.93 -22.40
N LEU A 57 -7.01 -7.58 -23.17
CA LEU A 57 -7.63 -6.27 -23.08
C LEU A 57 -8.54 -6.29 -21.85
N VAL A 58 -8.35 -5.33 -20.93
CA VAL A 58 -9.13 -5.22 -19.70
C VAL A 58 -9.80 -3.87 -19.58
N LEU A 59 -10.96 -3.87 -18.93
CA LEU A 59 -11.66 -2.66 -18.49
C LEU A 59 -12.00 -2.84 -17.02
N LEU A 60 -11.50 -1.94 -16.17
CA LEU A 60 -11.60 -2.01 -14.72
C LEU A 60 -12.11 -0.69 -14.16
N ARG A 61 -12.74 -0.74 -12.99
CA ARG A 61 -13.02 0.42 -12.14
C ARG A 61 -12.33 0.24 -10.80
N ALA A 62 -11.49 1.20 -10.42
CA ALA A 62 -10.92 1.28 -9.08
C ALA A 62 -11.63 2.36 -8.27
N THR A 63 -11.96 2.05 -7.01
CA THR A 63 -12.49 3.03 -6.05
C THR A 63 -11.58 3.06 -4.84
N LEU A 64 -11.04 4.24 -4.55
CA LEU A 64 -10.15 4.49 -3.44
C LEU A 64 -10.84 5.41 -2.43
N ALA A 65 -10.96 4.97 -1.18
CA ALA A 65 -11.41 5.84 -0.10
C ALA A 65 -10.42 7.00 0.12
N PRO A 66 -10.81 8.11 0.77
CA PRO A 66 -9.90 9.18 1.13
C PRO A 66 -8.64 8.65 1.82
N GLY A 67 -7.46 9.07 1.35
CA GLY A 67 -6.16 8.62 1.85
C GLY A 67 -5.71 7.23 1.42
N ALA A 68 -6.58 6.44 0.75
CA ALA A 68 -6.17 5.16 0.18
C ALA A 68 -5.22 5.37 -1.02
N GLY A 69 -4.31 4.41 -1.24
CA GLY A 69 -3.39 4.46 -2.37
C GLY A 69 -2.64 3.17 -2.57
N LEU A 70 -1.92 3.12 -3.66
CA LEU A 70 -0.94 2.09 -3.98
C LEU A 70 0.47 2.66 -3.77
N PRO A 71 1.32 1.99 -2.98
CA PRO A 71 2.73 2.33 -2.89
C PRO A 71 3.42 2.10 -4.24
N ALA A 72 4.74 2.26 -4.28
CA ALA A 72 5.52 2.04 -5.49
C ALA A 72 5.22 0.67 -6.12
N HIS A 73 4.81 0.68 -7.38
CA HIS A 73 4.41 -0.52 -8.11
C HIS A 73 4.59 -0.33 -9.62
N VAL A 74 4.49 -1.45 -10.34
CA VAL A 74 4.49 -1.54 -11.81
C VAL A 74 3.32 -2.39 -12.29
N HIS A 75 3.05 -2.33 -13.58
CA HIS A 75 2.04 -3.12 -14.26
C HIS A 75 2.64 -4.03 -15.34
N PRO A 76 2.02 -5.22 -15.61
CA PRO A 76 2.48 -6.15 -16.63
C PRO A 76 2.02 -5.76 -18.06
N GLY A 77 1.75 -4.50 -18.30
CA GLY A 77 1.25 -3.96 -19.56
C GLY A 77 0.94 -2.48 -19.46
N GLN A 78 0.41 -1.92 -20.55
CA GLN A 78 0.09 -0.51 -20.64
C GLN A 78 -1.36 -0.25 -20.21
N PHE A 79 -1.55 0.79 -19.40
CA PHE A 79 -2.89 1.27 -19.03
C PHE A 79 -3.13 2.70 -19.49
N ILE A 80 -4.40 3.01 -19.75
CA ILE A 80 -4.97 4.36 -19.70
C ILE A 80 -5.84 4.42 -18.45
N VAL A 81 -5.50 5.32 -17.53
CA VAL A 81 -6.21 5.54 -16.28
C VAL A 81 -6.87 6.90 -16.32
N ALA A 82 -8.19 6.93 -16.27
CA ALA A 82 -8.99 8.14 -16.33
C ALA A 82 -9.71 8.40 -15.00
N VAL A 83 -9.71 9.65 -14.54
CA VAL A 83 -10.43 10.06 -13.34
C VAL A 83 -11.90 10.30 -13.69
N GLU A 84 -12.81 9.46 -13.15
CA GLU A 84 -14.25 9.66 -13.23
C GLU A 84 -14.74 10.68 -12.18
N SER A 85 -14.23 10.54 -10.93
CA SER A 85 -14.55 11.47 -9.82
C SER A 85 -13.43 11.48 -8.77
N GLY A 86 -13.41 12.51 -7.94
CA GLY A 86 -12.38 12.71 -6.90
C GLY A 86 -11.11 13.33 -7.44
N THR A 87 -10.01 13.22 -6.67
CA THR A 87 -8.69 13.77 -7.01
C THR A 87 -7.63 12.71 -6.79
N ALA A 88 -6.95 12.33 -7.88
CA ALA A 88 -5.79 11.43 -7.79
C ALA A 88 -4.50 12.26 -7.65
N ALA A 89 -3.58 11.77 -6.80
CA ALA A 89 -2.18 12.15 -6.83
C ALA A 89 -1.38 11.01 -7.44
N TYR A 90 -0.53 11.33 -8.41
CA TYR A 90 0.28 10.39 -9.16
C TYR A 90 1.73 10.87 -9.20
N ALA A 91 2.69 9.98 -9.01
CA ALA A 91 4.11 10.29 -9.16
C ALA A 91 4.87 9.13 -9.77
N ILE A 92 5.79 9.45 -10.68
CA ILE A 92 6.79 8.50 -11.20
C ILE A 92 7.95 8.49 -10.21
N VAL A 93 8.34 7.30 -9.77
CA VAL A 93 9.42 7.05 -8.82
C VAL A 93 10.71 6.65 -9.55
N ASP A 94 10.57 6.04 -10.72
CA ASP A 94 11.68 5.66 -11.58
C ASP A 94 12.39 6.89 -12.17
N GLU A 95 13.72 6.94 -12.10
CA GLU A 95 14.51 8.12 -12.51
C GLU A 95 14.40 8.44 -14.01
N GLU A 96 14.10 7.46 -14.85
CA GLU A 96 14.04 7.60 -16.33
C GLU A 96 12.62 7.41 -16.89
N GLY A 97 11.60 7.28 -16.01
CA GLY A 97 10.23 7.04 -16.44
C GLY A 97 9.54 8.28 -17.00
N GLU A 98 8.60 8.06 -17.90
CA GLU A 98 7.70 9.10 -18.41
C GLU A 98 6.27 8.55 -18.50
N SER A 99 5.28 9.43 -18.33
CA SER A 99 3.86 9.11 -18.47
C SER A 99 3.16 10.21 -19.28
N GLY A 100 2.35 9.82 -20.25
CA GLY A 100 1.55 10.77 -21.00
C GLY A 100 0.32 11.21 -20.19
N ARG A 101 -0.04 12.48 -20.24
CA ARG A 101 -1.24 13.05 -19.62
C ARG A 101 -2.12 13.73 -20.65
N GLY A 102 -3.42 13.63 -20.51
CA GLY A 102 -4.40 14.28 -21.36
C GLY A 102 -5.73 14.55 -20.65
N ARG A 103 -6.69 15.04 -21.43
CA ARG A 103 -8.08 15.30 -20.98
C ARG A 103 -9.07 14.63 -21.89
N TYR A 104 -10.30 14.39 -21.41
CA TYR A 104 -11.40 13.90 -22.24
C TYR A 104 -11.60 14.80 -23.46
N GLY A 105 -11.77 14.14 -24.62
CA GLY A 105 -11.89 14.83 -25.90
C GLY A 105 -10.56 15.11 -26.62
N THR A 106 -9.41 14.85 -25.97
CA THR A 106 -8.12 14.84 -26.65
C THR A 106 -7.75 13.41 -27.06
N PRO A 107 -7.42 13.14 -28.32
CA PRO A 107 -7.15 11.79 -28.80
C PRO A 107 -5.77 11.26 -28.41
N THR A 108 -4.87 12.14 -27.99
CA THR A 108 -3.47 11.82 -27.60
C THR A 108 -3.09 12.58 -26.34
N ALA A 109 -2.03 12.14 -25.66
CA ALA A 109 -1.43 12.88 -24.56
C ALA A 109 -0.97 14.27 -25.02
N THR A 110 -1.22 15.28 -24.21
CA THR A 110 -0.88 16.68 -24.48
C THR A 110 0.26 17.17 -23.59
N GLU A 111 0.56 16.44 -22.53
CA GLU A 111 1.60 16.72 -21.55
C GLU A 111 2.34 15.43 -21.22
N VAL A 112 3.57 15.56 -20.72
CA VAL A 112 4.40 14.46 -20.21
C VAL A 112 4.65 14.70 -18.74
N ILE A 113 4.39 13.68 -17.93
CA ILE A 113 4.77 13.63 -16.52
C ILE A 113 6.14 12.94 -16.46
N THR A 114 7.08 13.58 -15.80
CA THR A 114 8.42 13.07 -15.54
C THR A 114 8.64 12.83 -14.05
N PRO A 115 9.69 12.11 -13.64
CA PRO A 115 10.02 11.90 -12.23
C PRO A 115 10.05 13.22 -11.45
N GLY A 116 9.47 13.21 -10.26
CA GLY A 116 9.39 14.42 -9.45
C GLY A 116 8.25 14.42 -8.43
N PRO A 117 7.79 15.62 -8.03
CA PRO A 117 6.68 15.72 -7.10
C PRO A 117 5.37 15.16 -7.69
N GLU A 118 4.46 14.76 -6.80
CA GLU A 118 3.14 14.30 -7.20
C GLU A 118 2.42 15.33 -8.09
N VAL A 119 1.80 14.85 -9.16
CA VAL A 119 0.87 15.63 -9.97
C VAL A 119 -0.56 15.28 -9.56
N LEU A 120 -1.43 16.28 -9.53
CA LEU A 120 -2.84 16.07 -9.25
C LEU A 120 -3.63 15.94 -10.56
N LEU A 121 -4.56 14.98 -10.57
CA LEU A 121 -5.46 14.69 -11.67
C LEU A 121 -6.90 14.77 -11.15
N GLY A 122 -7.71 15.56 -11.82
CA GLY A 122 -9.13 15.71 -11.51
C GLY A 122 -10.04 15.02 -12.54
N PRO A 123 -11.36 15.08 -12.34
CA PRO A 123 -12.32 14.45 -13.24
C PRO A 123 -12.15 14.88 -14.70
N GLY A 124 -12.14 13.90 -15.61
CA GLY A 124 -11.94 14.10 -17.05
C GLY A 124 -10.48 14.16 -17.49
N GLU A 125 -9.52 14.05 -16.56
CA GLU A 125 -8.11 13.88 -16.88
C GLU A 125 -7.75 12.40 -16.93
N TRP A 126 -6.74 12.06 -17.71
CA TRP A 126 -6.24 10.70 -17.84
C TRP A 126 -4.72 10.69 -18.00
N ILE A 127 -4.12 9.57 -17.66
CA ILE A 127 -2.69 9.29 -17.84
C ILE A 127 -2.49 7.96 -18.57
N ILE A 128 -1.31 7.79 -19.15
CA ILE A 128 -0.82 6.52 -19.65
C ILE A 128 0.17 5.98 -18.62
N GLU A 129 -0.04 4.78 -18.14
CA GLU A 129 0.90 4.05 -17.32
C GLU A 129 1.61 3.03 -18.21
N GLU A 130 2.88 3.29 -18.47
CA GLU A 130 3.71 2.43 -19.31
C GLU A 130 4.17 1.19 -18.54
N PRO A 131 4.33 0.03 -19.21
CA PRO A 131 4.76 -1.19 -18.56
C PRO A 131 6.14 -1.04 -17.92
N GLY A 132 6.26 -1.49 -16.67
CA GLY A 132 7.52 -1.50 -15.93
C GLY A 132 7.95 -0.17 -15.33
N ILE A 133 7.27 0.95 -15.61
CA ILE A 133 7.56 2.23 -14.96
C ILE A 133 7.05 2.23 -13.52
N VAL A 134 7.97 2.43 -12.58
CA VAL A 134 7.63 2.46 -11.14
C VAL A 134 6.93 3.78 -10.80
N HIS A 135 5.74 3.68 -10.24
CA HIS A 135 4.94 4.85 -9.88
C HIS A 135 4.12 4.61 -8.60
N THR A 136 3.57 5.69 -8.06
CA THR A 136 2.64 5.69 -6.94
C THR A 136 1.33 6.36 -7.35
N ALA A 137 0.23 5.92 -6.76
CA ALA A 137 -1.08 6.55 -6.94
C ALA A 137 -1.86 6.56 -5.63
N ARG A 138 -2.54 7.66 -5.31
CA ARG A 138 -3.39 7.76 -4.12
C ARG A 138 -4.57 8.69 -4.32
N ASN A 139 -5.59 8.53 -3.50
CA ASN A 139 -6.65 9.53 -3.36
C ASN A 139 -6.13 10.71 -2.53
N ALA A 140 -6.04 11.88 -3.16
CA ALA A 140 -5.59 13.13 -2.54
C ALA A 140 -6.75 14.02 -2.09
N GLY A 141 -8.00 13.59 -2.31
CA GLY A 141 -9.22 14.31 -1.94
C GLY A 141 -9.89 13.77 -0.67
N ASP A 142 -10.99 14.41 -0.29
CA ASP A 142 -11.82 14.08 0.86
C ASP A 142 -12.99 13.14 0.50
N GLU A 143 -13.24 12.98 -0.80
CA GLU A 143 -14.29 12.13 -1.36
C GLU A 143 -13.68 10.89 -2.02
N PRO A 144 -14.44 9.82 -2.26
CA PRO A 144 -13.95 8.66 -2.99
C PRO A 144 -13.40 9.04 -4.37
N LEU A 145 -12.19 8.57 -4.66
CA LEU A 145 -11.60 8.64 -5.99
C LEU A 145 -12.09 7.44 -6.80
N VAL A 146 -12.67 7.70 -7.96
CA VAL A 146 -13.10 6.66 -8.91
C VAL A 146 -12.30 6.79 -10.18
N LEU A 147 -11.64 5.69 -10.55
CA LEU A 147 -10.83 5.58 -11.75
C LEU A 147 -11.44 4.56 -12.71
N LEU A 148 -11.51 4.93 -13.98
CA LEU A 148 -11.77 4.00 -15.08
C LEU A 148 -10.44 3.65 -15.72
N ILE A 149 -10.15 2.35 -15.81
CA ILE A 149 -8.85 1.84 -16.23
C ILE A 149 -9.06 0.91 -17.43
N SER A 150 -8.39 1.19 -18.53
CA SER A 150 -8.36 0.31 -19.69
C SER A 150 -6.92 -0.03 -20.03
N GLY A 151 -6.64 -1.28 -20.35
CA GLY A 151 -5.26 -1.70 -20.62
C GLY A 151 -5.13 -2.97 -21.44
N LEU A 152 -3.94 -3.17 -21.96
CA LEU A 152 -3.49 -4.40 -22.58
C LEU A 152 -2.38 -4.98 -21.72
N VAL A 153 -2.66 -6.12 -21.06
CA VAL A 153 -1.82 -6.68 -19.99
C VAL A 153 -1.50 -8.15 -20.25
N ALA A 154 -0.38 -8.63 -19.72
CA ALA A 154 -0.05 -10.06 -19.76
C ALA A 154 -1.12 -10.87 -18.99
N ALA A 155 -1.61 -11.95 -19.60
CA ALA A 155 -2.74 -12.72 -19.09
C ALA A 155 -2.43 -13.53 -17.83
N ASP A 156 -1.19 -13.88 -17.61
CA ASP A 156 -0.68 -14.76 -16.56
C ASP A 156 0.08 -14.02 -15.46
N GLU A 157 0.10 -12.67 -15.49
CA GLU A 157 0.78 -11.86 -14.49
C GLU A 157 -0.21 -11.09 -13.61
N PRO A 158 0.16 -10.79 -12.34
CA PRO A 158 -0.64 -9.93 -11.48
C PRO A 158 -0.75 -8.51 -12.06
N LEU A 159 -1.95 -7.93 -12.03
CA LEU A 159 -2.20 -6.58 -12.53
C LEU A 159 -1.37 -5.49 -11.82
N VAL A 160 -1.00 -5.73 -10.56
CA VAL A 160 -0.17 -4.83 -9.74
C VAL A 160 0.97 -5.62 -9.14
N GLN A 161 2.19 -5.16 -9.35
CA GLN A 161 3.41 -5.76 -8.79
C GLN A 161 4.10 -4.70 -7.94
N LEU A 162 4.09 -4.89 -6.60
CA LEU A 162 4.72 -3.96 -5.66
C LEU A 162 6.23 -3.99 -5.82
N VAL A 163 6.84 -2.81 -5.76
CA VAL A 163 8.29 -2.62 -5.81
C VAL A 163 8.76 -2.10 -4.46
N GLU A 164 9.72 -2.81 -3.85
CA GLU A 164 10.40 -2.29 -2.67
C GLU A 164 11.33 -1.15 -3.11
N THR A 165 10.96 0.06 -2.73
CA THR A 165 11.86 1.21 -2.87
C THR A 165 12.64 1.34 -1.57
N ASP A 166 13.98 1.35 -1.65
CA ASP A 166 14.83 1.75 -0.54
C ASP A 166 14.53 3.22 -0.19
N MET A 167 13.48 3.45 0.56
CA MET A 167 13.23 4.75 1.17
C MET A 167 14.37 4.99 2.15
N ALA A 168 15.41 5.66 1.68
CA ALA A 168 16.50 6.12 2.55
C ALA A 168 15.85 6.84 3.75
N THR A 169 15.98 6.26 4.94
CA THR A 169 15.59 6.92 6.19
C THR A 169 16.22 8.31 6.18
N PRO A 170 15.44 9.39 6.28
CA PRO A 170 16.02 10.72 6.34
C PRO A 170 16.99 10.73 7.54
N ALA A 171 18.25 11.09 7.27
CA ALA A 171 19.26 11.25 8.30
C ALA A 171 18.73 12.25 9.34
N ALA A 172 18.72 11.83 10.62
CA ALA A 172 18.30 12.61 11.77
C ALA A 172 19.22 13.81 12.03
#